data_e2d249a7e0d74779223b973f0d3d8823
#
_entry.id   e2d249a7e0d74779223b973f0d3d8823
#
_cell.length_a   1.000
_cell.length_b   1.000
_cell.length_c   1.000
_cell.angle_alpha   90.00
_cell.angle_beta   90.00
_cell.angle_gamma   90.00
#
_symmetry.space_group_name_H-M   'P 1'
#
loop_
_entity.id
_entity.type
_entity.pdbx_description
1 polymer ?
#
loop_
_entity_poly.entity_id
_entity_poly.type
_entity_poly.pdbx_seq_one_letter_code
_entity_poly.pdbx_strand_id
1 'polypeptide(L)'
;MLAYPTPVADRAVSIAAALPITPAQYLTLRRKASGLSRMEVARRLYEIKIKRFFGDRRPRRLFDSVAQALTTVEQLEIPGARSKYRPVIDVLGGIFPLDADVYHQLIDEPADRHPAICRSCGCSRHDVCDATCTLTHAVCNYCIAGDERLAA
;
A
#
# COMPACT_ATOMS: atom_id res chain seq x y z
N MET A 1 48.57 20.43 31.91
CA MET A 1 47.17 19.94 32.11
C MET A 1 46.57 19.67 30.74
N LEU A 2 46.47 18.41 30.35
CA LEU A 2 45.91 18.00 29.07
C LEU A 2 44.40 17.72 29.31
N ALA A 3 43.55 18.51 28.63
CA ALA A 3 42.12 18.30 28.67
C ALA A 3 41.76 17.10 27.74
N TYR A 4 41.19 16.06 28.33
CA TYR A 4 40.60 14.97 27.58
C TYR A 4 39.31 15.41 26.89
N PRO A 5 39.10 15.09 25.59
CA PRO A 5 37.81 15.34 24.95
C PRO A 5 36.75 14.44 25.57
N THR A 6 35.66 15.07 26.02
CA THR A 6 34.44 14.37 26.44
C THR A 6 33.90 13.51 25.33
N PRO A 7 33.51 12.23 25.58
CA PRO A 7 32.89 11.41 24.57
C PRO A 7 31.58 12.05 24.15
N VAL A 8 31.43 12.25 22.83
CA VAL A 8 30.18 12.63 22.19
C VAL A 8 29.19 11.52 22.52
N ALA A 9 28.16 11.85 23.30
CA ALA A 9 27.09 10.94 23.62
C ALA A 9 26.50 10.42 22.30
N ASP A 10 26.64 9.12 22.08
CA ASP A 10 25.98 8.36 21.03
C ASP A 10 24.49 8.72 21.08
N ARG A 11 24.06 9.48 20.09
CA ARG A 11 22.65 9.82 19.91
C ARG A 11 22.00 8.53 19.46
N ALA A 12 21.63 7.68 20.42
CA ALA A 12 20.78 6.55 20.19
C ALA A 12 19.50 7.10 19.54
N VAL A 13 19.43 6.98 18.21
CA VAL A 13 18.21 7.20 17.46
C VAL A 13 17.26 6.14 18.00
N SER A 14 16.44 6.55 18.97
CA SER A 14 15.33 5.75 19.44
C SER A 14 14.46 5.49 18.21
N ILE A 15 14.61 4.32 17.63
CA ILE A 15 13.67 3.79 16.64
C ILE A 15 12.39 3.58 17.44
N ALA A 16 11.62 4.65 17.62
CA ALA A 16 10.26 4.55 18.08
C ALA A 16 9.61 3.48 17.19
N ALA A 17 9.19 2.38 17.78
CA ALA A 17 8.63 1.25 17.06
C ALA A 17 7.50 1.79 16.19
N ALA A 18 7.81 1.96 14.89
CA ALA A 18 6.91 2.62 13.99
C ALA A 18 5.65 1.77 13.90
N LEU A 19 4.48 2.38 14.17
CA LEU A 19 3.19 1.69 14.14
C LEU A 19 3.06 0.83 12.88
N PRO A 20 2.47 -0.37 12.98
CA PRO A 20 2.27 -1.26 11.84
C PRO A 20 1.45 -0.56 10.76
N ILE A 21 1.78 -0.82 9.50
CA ILE A 21 1.01 -0.29 8.36
C ILE A 21 -0.39 -0.90 8.39
N THR A 22 -1.40 -0.05 8.24
CA THR A 22 -2.80 -0.48 8.15
C THR A 22 -3.18 -0.84 6.70
N PRO A 23 -4.24 -1.63 6.47
CA PRO A 23 -4.74 -1.93 5.12
C PRO A 23 -5.03 -0.68 4.29
N ALA A 24 -5.64 0.35 4.91
CA ALA A 24 -5.94 1.63 4.27
C ALA A 24 -4.66 2.39 3.85
N GLN A 25 -3.63 2.38 4.71
CA GLN A 25 -2.33 2.97 4.39
C GLN A 25 -1.65 2.23 3.25
N TYR A 26 -1.63 0.89 3.29
CA TYR A 26 -1.06 0.06 2.24
C TYR A 26 -1.70 0.38 0.88
N LEU A 27 -3.03 0.35 0.80
CA LEU A 27 -3.77 0.67 -0.42
C LEU A 27 -3.46 2.09 -0.92
N THR A 28 -3.47 3.08 -0.03
CA THR A 28 -3.17 4.48 -0.36
C THR A 28 -1.76 4.65 -0.92
N LEU A 29 -0.76 4.01 -0.29
CA LEU A 29 0.63 4.07 -0.73
C LEU A 29 0.81 3.46 -2.13
N ARG A 30 0.22 2.28 -2.38
CA ARG A 30 0.31 1.60 -3.68
C ARG A 30 -0.34 2.41 -4.78
N ARG A 31 -1.54 2.96 -4.54
CA ARG A 31 -2.19 3.84 -5.51
C ARG A 31 -1.35 5.08 -5.82
N LYS A 32 -0.85 5.78 -4.80
CA LYS A 32 -0.01 6.98 -4.97
C LYS A 32 1.28 6.68 -5.71
N ALA A 33 1.96 5.59 -5.37
CA ALA A 33 3.17 5.14 -6.06
C ALA A 33 2.94 4.84 -7.55
N SER A 34 1.71 4.47 -7.92
CA SER A 34 1.31 4.27 -9.32
C SER A 34 0.90 5.57 -10.04
N GLY A 35 0.99 6.73 -9.38
CA GLY A 35 0.60 8.02 -9.94
C GLY A 35 -0.90 8.20 -10.18
N LEU A 36 -1.76 7.30 -9.64
CA LEU A 36 -3.19 7.32 -9.90
C LEU A 36 -3.95 8.15 -8.87
N SER A 37 -4.83 9.04 -9.34
CA SER A 37 -5.82 9.72 -8.52
C SER A 37 -6.96 8.74 -8.12
N ARG A 38 -7.69 9.04 -7.03
CA ARG A 38 -8.88 8.27 -6.65
C ARG A 38 -9.92 8.22 -7.77
N MET A 39 -10.09 9.34 -8.48
CA MET A 39 -11.04 9.44 -9.59
C MET A 39 -10.65 8.54 -10.77
N GLU A 40 -9.37 8.44 -11.10
CA GLU A 40 -8.89 7.53 -12.16
C GLU A 40 -9.12 6.07 -11.78
N VAL A 41 -8.82 5.70 -10.53
CA VAL A 41 -9.11 4.36 -10.02
C VAL A 41 -10.62 4.07 -10.08
N ALA A 42 -11.46 5.03 -9.66
CA ALA A 42 -12.91 4.88 -9.70
C ALA A 42 -13.46 4.67 -11.13
N ARG A 43 -12.93 5.41 -12.11
CA ARG A 43 -13.31 5.22 -13.52
C ARG A 43 -12.94 3.83 -14.02
N ARG A 44 -11.71 3.38 -13.76
CA ARG A 44 -11.27 2.03 -14.14
C ARG A 44 -12.08 0.94 -13.46
N LEU A 45 -12.36 1.09 -12.15
CA LEU A 45 -13.24 0.17 -11.41
C LEU A 45 -14.64 0.07 -12.02
N TYR A 46 -15.23 1.20 -12.42
CA TYR A 46 -16.54 1.22 -13.04
C TYR A 46 -16.57 0.51 -14.40
N GLU A 47 -15.49 0.55 -15.18
CA GLU A 47 -15.40 -0.12 -16.49
C GLU A 47 -15.26 -1.62 -16.37
N ILE A 48 -14.71 -2.13 -15.26
CA ILE A 48 -14.48 -3.56 -15.07
C ILE A 48 -15.79 -4.31 -14.87
N LYS A 49 -15.92 -5.42 -15.61
CA LYS A 49 -17.05 -6.34 -15.51
C LYS A 49 -16.59 -7.65 -14.90
N ILE A 50 -17.28 -8.10 -13.88
CA ILE A 50 -17.01 -9.37 -13.21
C ILE A 50 -18.21 -10.32 -13.31
N LYS A 51 -17.95 -11.63 -13.25
CA LYS A 51 -18.99 -12.63 -13.04
C LYS A 51 -19.23 -12.75 -11.54
N ARG A 52 -20.43 -12.36 -11.08
CA ARG A 52 -20.74 -12.33 -9.63
C ARG A 52 -21.04 -13.71 -9.04
N PHE A 53 -21.60 -14.62 -9.84
CA PHE A 53 -22.04 -15.94 -9.37
C PHE A 53 -21.75 -17.05 -10.37
N PHE A 54 -21.61 -18.26 -9.85
CA PHE A 54 -21.58 -19.47 -10.66
C PHE A 54 -22.91 -19.57 -11.44
N GLY A 55 -22.83 -19.52 -12.77
CA GLY A 55 -24.04 -19.51 -13.63
C GLY A 55 -24.37 -18.18 -14.29
N ASP A 56 -23.79 -17.06 -13.87
CA ASP A 56 -23.95 -15.79 -14.56
C ASP A 56 -23.36 -15.87 -15.98
N ARG A 57 -24.25 -15.86 -16.99
CA ARG A 57 -23.83 -15.94 -18.39
C ARG A 57 -23.24 -14.62 -18.90
N ARG A 58 -23.56 -13.49 -18.23
CA ARG A 58 -23.11 -12.15 -18.64
C ARG A 58 -22.35 -11.46 -17.51
N PRO A 59 -21.10 -11.04 -17.76
CA PRO A 59 -20.36 -10.21 -16.81
C PRO A 59 -21.10 -8.89 -16.56
N ARG A 60 -21.19 -8.48 -15.30
CA ARG A 60 -21.82 -7.21 -14.88
C ARG A 60 -20.77 -6.29 -14.26
N ARG A 61 -21.02 -5.01 -14.34
CA ARG A 61 -20.20 -4.02 -13.63
C ARG A 61 -20.28 -4.24 -12.12
N LEU A 62 -19.18 -3.99 -11.45
CA LEU A 62 -19.07 -4.09 -10.00
C LEU A 62 -19.84 -2.96 -9.31
N PHE A 63 -19.89 -1.79 -9.95
CA PHE A 63 -20.53 -0.57 -9.47
C PHE A 63 -21.54 -0.05 -10.50
N ASP A 64 -22.59 0.60 -10.02
CA ASP A 64 -23.64 1.16 -10.88
C ASP A 64 -23.26 2.53 -11.45
N SER A 65 -22.29 3.21 -10.83
CA SER A 65 -21.79 4.51 -11.29
C SER A 65 -20.33 4.75 -10.88
N VAL A 66 -19.66 5.70 -11.55
CA VAL A 66 -18.33 6.16 -11.18
C VAL A 66 -18.35 6.81 -9.79
N ALA A 67 -19.43 7.51 -9.44
CA ALA A 67 -19.57 8.13 -8.12
C ALA A 67 -19.58 7.08 -7.00
N GLN A 68 -20.30 5.96 -7.19
CA GLN A 68 -20.31 4.86 -6.23
C GLN A 68 -18.92 4.21 -6.11
N ALA A 69 -18.24 3.99 -7.22
CA ALA A 69 -16.87 3.47 -7.23
C ALA A 69 -15.91 4.42 -6.50
N LEU A 70 -16.04 5.74 -6.72
CA LEU A 70 -15.23 6.76 -6.04
C LEU A 70 -15.46 6.73 -4.52
N THR A 71 -16.71 6.74 -4.09
CA THR A 71 -17.05 6.63 -2.65
C THR A 71 -16.43 5.38 -2.03
N THR A 72 -16.43 4.26 -2.75
CA THR A 72 -15.81 3.02 -2.27
C THR A 72 -14.29 3.17 -2.11
N VAL A 73 -13.60 3.76 -3.11
CA VAL A 73 -12.15 4.01 -3.02
C VAL A 73 -11.84 4.94 -1.84
N GLU A 74 -12.61 6.01 -1.68
CA GLU A 74 -12.44 6.96 -0.56
C GLU A 74 -12.63 6.27 0.79
N GLN A 75 -13.67 5.46 0.93
CA GLN A 75 -13.94 4.69 2.16
C GLN A 75 -12.81 3.71 2.50
N LEU A 76 -12.24 3.03 1.50
CA LEU A 76 -11.13 2.10 1.70
C LEU A 76 -9.84 2.79 2.17
N GLU A 77 -9.67 4.08 1.87
CA GLU A 77 -8.52 4.88 2.27
C GLU A 77 -8.70 5.64 3.60
N ILE A 78 -9.88 5.57 4.22
CA ILE A 78 -10.10 6.15 5.56
C ILE A 78 -9.22 5.41 6.59
N PRO A 79 -8.50 6.12 7.48
CA PRO A 79 -7.74 5.48 8.55
C PRO A 79 -8.60 4.50 9.36
N GLY A 80 -8.13 3.27 9.49
CA GLY A 80 -8.86 2.21 10.18
C GLY A 80 -9.89 1.45 9.33
N ALA A 81 -10.11 1.86 8.08
CA ALA A 81 -10.98 1.11 7.16
C ALA A 81 -10.43 -0.29 6.88
N ARG A 82 -11.34 -1.25 6.84
CA ARG A 82 -11.05 -2.67 6.56
C ARG A 82 -12.15 -3.23 5.67
N SER A 83 -11.81 -3.70 4.49
CA SER A 83 -12.77 -4.40 3.64
C SER A 83 -12.49 -5.89 3.63
N LYS A 84 -13.48 -6.67 4.02
CA LYS A 84 -13.44 -8.15 3.86
C LYS A 84 -13.98 -8.59 2.50
N TYR A 85 -14.45 -7.66 1.66
CA TYR A 85 -14.99 -7.98 0.35
C TYR A 85 -13.87 -8.15 -0.68
N ARG A 86 -13.31 -9.35 -0.75
CA ARG A 86 -12.21 -9.74 -1.64
C ARG A 86 -12.37 -9.28 -3.09
N PRO A 87 -13.53 -9.44 -3.76
CA PRO A 87 -13.65 -9.08 -5.17
C PRO A 87 -13.28 -7.63 -5.50
N VAL A 88 -13.51 -6.67 -4.59
CA VAL A 88 -13.10 -5.28 -4.81
C VAL A 88 -11.58 -5.15 -4.72
N ILE A 89 -10.95 -5.79 -3.74
CA ILE A 89 -9.50 -5.73 -3.55
C ILE A 89 -8.77 -6.44 -4.70
N ASP A 90 -9.26 -7.60 -5.14
CA ASP A 90 -8.71 -8.33 -6.29
C ASP A 90 -8.75 -7.48 -7.57
N VAL A 91 -9.88 -6.79 -7.80
CA VAL A 91 -10.04 -5.90 -8.95
C VAL A 91 -9.12 -4.69 -8.86
N LEU A 92 -8.91 -4.12 -7.67
CA LEU A 92 -7.93 -3.05 -7.46
C LEU A 92 -6.50 -3.49 -7.78
N GLY A 93 -6.14 -4.73 -7.46
CA GLY A 93 -4.86 -5.34 -7.85
C GLY A 93 -4.64 -5.44 -9.35
N GLY A 94 -5.72 -5.45 -10.14
CA GLY A 94 -5.66 -5.36 -11.61
C GLY A 94 -5.53 -3.93 -12.15
N ILE A 95 -5.74 -2.91 -11.33
CA ILE A 95 -5.67 -1.48 -11.72
C ILE A 95 -4.29 -0.87 -11.42
N PHE A 96 -3.73 -1.21 -10.28
CA PHE A 96 -2.39 -0.80 -9.84
C PHE A 96 -1.74 -1.93 -9.03
N PRO A 97 -0.40 -1.97 -8.92
CA PRO A 97 0.29 -3.02 -8.18
C PRO A 97 -0.16 -3.06 -6.72
N LEU A 98 -1.09 -3.94 -6.39
CA LEU A 98 -1.65 -4.19 -5.07
C LEU A 98 -1.83 -5.69 -4.91
N ASP A 99 -1.19 -6.28 -3.93
CA ASP A 99 -1.40 -7.69 -3.59
C ASP A 99 -2.59 -7.83 -2.62
N ALA A 100 -3.63 -8.52 -3.08
CA ALA A 100 -4.84 -8.71 -2.29
C ALA A 100 -4.59 -9.59 -1.04
N ASP A 101 -3.67 -10.56 -1.12
CA ASP A 101 -3.34 -11.40 0.02
C ASP A 101 -2.58 -10.62 1.09
N VAL A 102 -1.65 -9.73 0.69
CA VAL A 102 -1.01 -8.77 1.62
C VAL A 102 -2.04 -7.88 2.29
N TYR A 103 -2.99 -7.32 1.52
CA TYR A 103 -4.07 -6.49 2.08
C TYR A 103 -4.89 -7.25 3.14
N HIS A 104 -5.25 -8.51 2.86
CA HIS A 104 -6.03 -9.33 3.79
C HIS A 104 -5.20 -9.81 4.99
N GLN A 105 -3.90 -10.10 4.84
CA GLN A 105 -3.02 -10.38 5.97
C GLN A 105 -2.97 -9.23 6.97
N LEU A 106 -2.96 -7.97 6.48
CA LEU A 106 -3.01 -6.79 7.35
C LEU A 106 -4.33 -6.66 8.13
N ILE A 107 -5.39 -7.36 7.72
CA ILE A 107 -6.69 -7.39 8.43
C ILE A 107 -6.76 -8.57 9.41
N ASP A 108 -6.35 -9.73 8.95
CA ASP A 108 -6.67 -11.02 9.59
C ASP A 108 -5.55 -11.48 10.53
N GLU A 109 -4.30 -11.06 10.29
CA GLU A 109 -3.15 -11.46 11.09
C GLU A 109 -2.80 -10.40 12.15
N PRO A 110 -2.21 -10.80 13.27
CA PRO A 110 -1.68 -9.86 14.26
C PRO A 110 -0.45 -9.12 13.72
N ALA A 111 -0.17 -7.93 14.25
CA ALA A 111 0.82 -7.00 13.73
C ALA A 111 2.26 -7.57 13.64
N ASP A 112 2.61 -8.50 14.50
CA ASP A 112 3.92 -9.20 14.52
C ASP A 112 4.09 -10.18 13.37
N ARG A 113 3.00 -10.55 12.69
CA ARG A 113 2.98 -11.41 11.50
C ARG A 113 2.75 -10.66 10.20
N HIS A 114 2.56 -9.35 10.27
CA HIS A 114 2.38 -8.55 9.07
C HIS A 114 3.62 -8.62 8.17
N PRO A 115 3.43 -8.68 6.85
CA PRO A 115 4.55 -8.64 5.92
C PRO A 115 5.30 -7.31 6.03
N ALA A 116 6.60 -7.34 5.74
CA ALA A 116 7.37 -6.12 5.63
C ALA A 116 6.90 -5.30 4.43
N ILE A 117 6.57 -4.01 4.65
CA ILE A 117 6.02 -3.10 3.65
C ILE A 117 6.81 -1.80 3.67
N CYS A 118 7.18 -1.31 2.49
CA CYS A 118 7.83 -0.02 2.32
C CYS A 118 6.90 1.12 2.74
N ARG A 119 7.35 1.98 3.65
CA ARG A 119 6.55 3.10 4.16
C ARG A 119 6.39 4.25 3.18
N SER A 120 7.21 4.29 2.12
CA SER A 120 7.14 5.34 1.10
C SER A 120 6.21 4.96 -0.05
N CYS A 121 6.35 3.76 -0.62
CA CYS A 121 5.58 3.35 -1.81
C CYS A 121 4.60 2.19 -1.55
N GLY A 122 4.65 1.58 -0.38
CA GLY A 122 3.79 0.45 -0.03
C GLY A 122 4.21 -0.90 -0.62
N CYS A 123 5.31 -1.01 -1.37
CA CYS A 123 5.73 -2.30 -1.91
C CYS A 123 6.07 -3.29 -0.81
N SER A 124 5.85 -4.56 -1.09
CA SER A 124 6.25 -5.69 -0.30
C SER A 124 7.11 -6.62 -1.15
N ARG A 125 7.56 -7.73 -0.60
CA ARG A 125 8.25 -8.78 -1.40
C ARG A 125 7.32 -9.48 -2.41
N HIS A 126 6.01 -9.31 -2.30
CA HIS A 126 5.01 -9.93 -3.18
C HIS A 126 4.58 -9.00 -4.32
N ASP A 127 4.67 -7.69 -4.11
CA ASP A 127 4.30 -6.64 -5.05
C ASP A 127 5.40 -5.58 -5.15
N VAL A 128 6.58 -6.00 -5.59
CA VAL A 128 7.78 -5.15 -5.71
C VAL A 128 7.57 -3.96 -6.65
N CYS A 129 8.30 -2.86 -6.42
CA CYS A 129 8.27 -1.70 -7.32
C CYS A 129 8.92 -2.01 -8.68
N ASP A 130 9.98 -2.80 -8.65
CA ASP A 130 10.83 -3.18 -9.77
C ASP A 130 11.45 -4.54 -9.46
N ALA A 131 11.91 -5.27 -10.47
CA ALA A 131 12.53 -6.58 -10.33
C ALA A 131 13.78 -6.58 -9.43
N THR A 132 14.43 -5.43 -9.27
CA THR A 132 15.60 -5.23 -8.40
C THR A 132 15.24 -4.65 -7.03
N CYS A 133 13.95 -4.46 -6.76
CA CYS A 133 13.50 -3.85 -5.52
C CYS A 133 13.77 -4.76 -4.32
N THR A 134 14.55 -4.26 -3.38
CA THR A 134 14.82 -4.92 -2.10
C THR A 134 14.36 -4.04 -0.96
N LEU A 135 13.71 -4.64 0.02
CA LEU A 135 13.23 -3.94 1.20
C LEU A 135 14.30 -3.98 2.28
N THR A 136 14.83 -2.81 2.65
CA THR A 136 15.82 -2.66 3.71
C THR A 136 15.17 -1.91 4.87
N HIS A 137 14.98 -2.56 6.01
CA HIS A 137 14.24 -2.04 7.16
C HIS A 137 12.78 -1.70 6.80
N ALA A 138 12.42 -0.41 6.75
CA ALA A 138 11.05 0.03 6.47
C ALA A 138 10.92 0.77 5.13
N VAL A 139 11.98 0.82 4.31
CA VAL A 139 12.01 1.53 3.03
C VAL A 139 12.72 0.66 2.00
N CYS A 140 12.24 0.66 0.76
CA CYS A 140 12.90 -0.07 -0.32
C CYS A 140 14.03 0.76 -0.96
N ASN A 141 15.00 0.06 -1.56
CA ASN A 141 16.14 0.69 -2.24
C ASN A 141 15.69 1.67 -3.35
N TYR A 142 14.60 1.39 -4.04
CA TYR A 142 14.06 2.27 -5.08
C TYR A 142 13.60 3.62 -4.51
N CYS A 143 12.95 3.63 -3.35
CA CYS A 143 12.53 4.86 -2.67
C CYS A 143 13.72 5.63 -2.08
N ILE A 144 14.72 4.95 -1.55
CA ILE A 144 15.96 5.58 -1.05
C ILE A 144 16.68 6.31 -2.19
N ALA A 145 16.86 5.66 -3.34
CA ALA A 145 17.50 6.27 -4.50
C ALA A 145 16.69 7.43 -5.11
N GLY A 146 15.37 7.47 -4.89
CA GLY A 146 14.51 8.57 -5.30
C GLY A 146 14.70 9.84 -4.49
N ASP A 147 14.88 9.73 -3.19
CA ASP A 147 15.13 10.86 -2.28
C ASP A 147 16.48 11.53 -2.57
N GLU A 148 17.52 10.77 -2.93
CA GLU A 148 18.81 11.33 -3.30
C GLU A 148 18.78 12.15 -4.61
N ARG A 149 17.87 11.83 -5.53
CA ARG A 149 17.70 12.57 -6.79
C ARG A 149 16.95 13.90 -6.62
N LEU A 150 16.19 14.06 -5.55
CA LEU A 150 15.47 15.31 -5.23
C LEU A 150 16.33 16.28 -4.41
N ALA A 151 17.45 15.81 -3.86
CA ALA A 151 18.38 16.60 -3.05
C ALA A 151 19.59 17.16 -3.85
N ALA A 152 19.70 16.85 -5.14
CA ALA A 152 20.74 17.32 -6.08
C ALA A 152 20.16 18.35 -7.06
#